data_1b2e323220ccc24af56ba54bca779d7e
#
_entry.id   1b2e323220ccc24af56ba54bca779d7e
#
_cell.length_a   1.000
_cell.length_b   1.000
_cell.length_c   1.000
_cell.angle_alpha   90.00
_cell.angle_beta   90.00
_cell.angle_gamma   90.00
#
_symmetry.space_group_name_H-M   'P 1'
#
loop_
_entity.id
_entity.type
_entity.pdbx_description
1 polymer ?
#
loop_
_entity_poly.entity_id
_entity_poly.type
_entity_poly.pdbx_seq_one_letter_code
_entity_poly.pdbx_strand_id
1 'polypeptide(L)'
;MHRSAGARHILETDRLYLRELVADDLDGLLDVLGDPVAMRYYPHPFSREEVAGWIDWSRRSYRENGFGLWGMILKETAELVGDCGLTIQDVEGERLVEVGYHLRRSHWHRGLATEAARRCCRWAFDTLDVDFAIALVRAENRPSAGVAERVGMRVWKSVDHKGMLHLVYRVERHAD
;
A
#
# COMPACT_ATOMS: atom_id res chain seq x y z
N MET A 1 24.50 3.06 9.07
CA MET A 1 24.03 2.09 8.05
C MET A 1 23.45 0.89 8.77
N HIS A 2 22.14 0.89 9.07
CA HIS A 2 21.48 -0.29 9.61
C HIS A 2 20.83 -1.04 8.44
N ARG A 3 21.54 -2.02 7.90
CA ARG A 3 20.89 -3.09 7.15
C ARG A 3 20.09 -3.89 8.18
N SER A 4 18.76 -3.80 8.15
CA SER A 4 17.89 -4.72 8.90
C SER A 4 18.23 -6.13 8.45
N ALA A 5 19.03 -6.83 9.25
CA ALA A 5 19.41 -8.21 8.98
C ALA A 5 18.15 -9.06 9.09
N GLY A 6 17.64 -9.56 7.96
CA GLY A 6 16.54 -10.52 7.91
C GLY A 6 15.26 -10.10 7.16
N ALA A 7 15.13 -8.86 6.70
CA ALA A 7 13.96 -8.45 5.91
C ALA A 7 14.01 -9.05 4.50
N ARG A 8 12.98 -9.83 4.14
CA ARG A 8 12.90 -10.44 2.80
C ARG A 8 12.59 -9.39 1.75
N HIS A 9 13.47 -9.27 0.76
CA HIS A 9 13.26 -8.46 -0.44
C HIS A 9 12.22 -9.12 -1.35
N ILE A 10 11.22 -8.37 -1.77
CA ILE A 10 10.08 -8.88 -2.55
C ILE A 10 10.10 -8.34 -3.97
N LEU A 11 10.14 -7.01 -4.12
CA LEU A 11 10.02 -6.32 -5.39
C LEU A 11 11.09 -5.24 -5.53
N GLU A 12 11.35 -4.89 -6.78
CA GLU A 12 12.23 -3.79 -7.14
C GLU A 12 11.61 -2.97 -8.26
N THR A 13 11.80 -1.66 -8.18
CA THR A 13 11.48 -0.68 -9.22
C THR A 13 12.73 0.13 -9.55
N ASP A 14 12.63 1.13 -10.39
CA ASP A 14 13.79 1.99 -10.73
C ASP A 14 14.34 2.69 -9.49
N ARG A 15 13.46 3.19 -8.60
CA ARG A 15 13.84 4.01 -7.45
C ARG A 15 13.62 3.38 -6.08
N LEU A 16 12.91 2.25 -6.01
CA LEU A 16 12.47 1.64 -4.75
C LEU A 16 12.86 0.16 -4.65
N TYR A 17 13.13 -0.27 -3.42
CA TYR A 17 12.98 -1.66 -3.00
C TYR A 17 11.71 -1.79 -2.18
N LEU A 18 10.94 -2.85 -2.41
CA LEU A 18 9.86 -3.25 -1.53
C LEU A 18 10.26 -4.54 -0.82
N ARG A 19 10.23 -4.52 0.50
CA ARG A 19 10.59 -5.64 1.36
C ARG A 19 9.59 -5.85 2.48
N GLU A 20 9.60 -7.02 3.07
CA GLU A 20 8.81 -7.25 4.27
C GLU A 20 9.14 -6.23 5.36
N LEU A 21 8.10 -5.78 6.07
CA LEU A 21 8.23 -4.93 7.25
C LEU A 21 8.81 -5.74 8.41
N VAL A 22 9.67 -5.11 9.19
CA VAL A 22 10.23 -5.64 10.43
C VAL A 22 9.96 -4.69 11.59
N ALA A 23 10.14 -5.16 12.83
CA ALA A 23 9.87 -4.35 14.02
C ALA A 23 10.67 -3.04 14.05
N ASP A 24 11.89 -3.04 13.51
CA ASP A 24 12.77 -1.88 13.45
C ASP A 24 12.26 -0.77 12.50
N ASP A 25 11.25 -1.06 11.68
CA ASP A 25 10.63 -0.07 10.79
C ASP A 25 9.65 0.87 11.50
N LEU A 26 9.39 0.63 12.79
CA LEU A 26 8.39 1.36 13.57
C LEU A 26 8.54 2.87 13.47
N ASP A 27 9.73 3.41 13.70
CA ASP A 27 9.95 4.86 13.68
C ASP A 27 9.76 5.45 12.27
N GLY A 28 10.31 4.80 11.25
CA GLY A 28 10.16 5.24 9.87
C GLY A 28 8.71 5.19 9.38
N LEU A 29 7.96 4.18 9.79
CA LEU A 29 6.55 4.05 9.41
C LEU A 29 5.65 4.98 10.24
N LEU A 30 6.03 5.29 11.49
CA LEU A 30 5.34 6.28 12.32
C LEU A 30 5.43 7.69 11.71
N ASP A 31 6.54 8.05 11.07
CA ASP A 31 6.68 9.31 10.32
C ASP A 31 5.69 9.41 9.13
N VAL A 32 5.14 8.30 8.69
CA VAL A 32 4.14 8.24 7.61
C VAL A 32 2.74 8.17 8.19
N LEU A 33 2.44 7.14 8.98
CA LEU A 33 1.10 6.84 9.48
C LEU A 33 0.72 7.69 10.70
N GLY A 34 1.69 8.30 11.37
CA GLY A 34 1.46 9.27 12.45
C GLY A 34 1.34 10.72 11.97
N ASP A 35 1.62 11.01 10.70
CA ASP A 35 1.50 12.38 10.16
C ASP A 35 0.02 12.74 9.96
N PRO A 36 -0.52 13.76 10.65
CA PRO A 36 -1.92 14.13 10.54
C PRO A 36 -2.32 14.62 9.14
N VAL A 37 -1.39 15.11 8.34
CA VAL A 37 -1.66 15.54 6.95
C VAL A 37 -1.72 14.32 6.03
N ALA A 38 -0.81 13.37 6.19
CA ALA A 38 -0.83 12.13 5.41
C ALA A 38 -2.08 11.29 5.73
N MET A 39 -2.48 11.26 7.00
CA MET A 39 -3.60 10.45 7.50
C MET A 39 -4.93 11.19 7.60
N ARG A 40 -5.06 12.37 7.00
CA ARG A 40 -6.28 13.22 7.10
C ARG A 40 -7.57 12.56 6.58
N TYR A 41 -7.47 11.52 5.77
CA TYR A 41 -8.62 10.75 5.27
C TYR A 41 -8.88 9.48 6.09
N TYR A 42 -8.11 9.23 7.12
CA TYR A 42 -8.32 8.21 8.13
C TYR A 42 -9.03 8.81 9.34
N PRO A 43 -9.66 8.01 10.21
CA PRO A 43 -10.33 8.52 11.41
C PRO A 43 -9.42 9.35 12.31
N HIS A 44 -8.14 9.00 12.41
CA HIS A 44 -7.10 9.72 13.13
C HIS A 44 -5.71 9.29 12.63
N PRO A 45 -4.65 10.07 12.87
CA PRO A 45 -3.27 9.62 12.72
C PRO A 45 -2.98 8.46 13.67
N PHE A 46 -2.18 7.50 13.25
CA PHE A 46 -1.88 6.33 14.08
C PHE A 46 -0.92 6.67 15.22
N SER A 47 -1.21 6.13 16.41
CA SER A 47 -0.28 6.10 17.52
C SER A 47 0.88 5.13 17.25
N ARG A 48 1.92 5.19 18.08
CA ARG A 48 3.04 4.26 18.02
C ARG A 48 2.60 2.80 18.17
N GLU A 49 1.65 2.54 19.06
CA GLU A 49 1.10 1.20 19.28
C GLU A 49 0.29 0.72 18.06
N GLU A 50 -0.47 1.61 17.43
CA GLU A 50 -1.21 1.28 16.21
C GLU A 50 -0.29 0.98 15.04
N VAL A 51 0.84 1.71 14.90
CA VAL A 51 1.85 1.40 13.89
C VAL A 51 2.55 0.06 14.17
N ALA A 52 2.85 -0.26 15.43
CA ALA A 52 3.38 -1.57 15.79
C ALA A 52 2.39 -2.68 15.42
N GLY A 53 1.10 -2.50 15.71
CA GLY A 53 0.01 -3.40 15.31
C GLY A 53 -0.11 -3.54 13.78
N TRP A 54 0.11 -2.46 13.04
CA TRP A 54 0.12 -2.45 11.57
C TRP A 54 1.25 -3.29 10.97
N ILE A 55 2.45 -3.17 11.56
CA ILE A 55 3.60 -4.01 11.20
C ILE A 55 3.31 -5.48 11.49
N ASP A 56 2.79 -5.80 12.67
CA ASP A 56 2.47 -7.17 13.05
C ASP A 56 1.35 -7.78 12.18
N TRP A 57 0.35 -6.99 11.83
CA TRP A 57 -0.71 -7.39 10.90
C TRP A 57 -0.13 -7.68 9.50
N SER A 58 0.74 -6.84 8.98
CA SER A 58 1.43 -7.05 7.70
C SER A 58 2.27 -8.34 7.74
N ARG A 59 3.04 -8.55 8.80
CA ARG A 59 3.87 -9.76 8.99
C ARG A 59 3.03 -11.03 9.10
N ARG A 60 1.84 -10.95 9.70
CA ARG A 60 0.88 -12.05 9.73
C ARG A 60 0.37 -12.35 8.34
N SER A 61 0.00 -11.33 7.56
CA SER A 61 -0.45 -11.48 6.18
C SER A 61 0.60 -12.16 5.29
N TYR A 62 1.88 -11.84 5.45
CA TYR A 62 2.96 -12.54 4.71
C TYR A 62 2.95 -14.05 4.96
N ARG A 63 2.69 -14.49 6.20
CA ARG A 63 2.65 -15.92 6.56
C ARG A 63 1.36 -16.60 6.09
N GLU A 64 0.23 -15.93 6.18
CA GLU A 64 -1.09 -16.49 5.91
C GLU A 64 -1.47 -16.42 4.42
N ASN A 65 -1.13 -15.33 3.76
CA ASN A 65 -1.54 -15.04 2.38
C ASN A 65 -0.37 -15.06 1.38
N GLY A 66 0.87 -15.06 1.86
CA GLY A 66 2.06 -14.94 1.01
C GLY A 66 2.38 -13.52 0.54
N PHE A 67 1.56 -12.53 0.94
CA PHE A 67 1.73 -11.11 0.62
C PHE A 67 1.16 -10.22 1.74
N GLY A 68 1.41 -8.93 1.65
CA GLY A 68 0.92 -7.91 2.57
C GLY A 68 1.38 -6.53 2.12
N LEU A 69 1.33 -5.56 3.02
CA LEU A 69 1.94 -4.26 2.79
C LEU A 69 3.45 -4.36 3.06
N TRP A 70 4.25 -4.01 2.07
CA TRP A 70 5.70 -4.04 2.12
C TRP A 70 6.25 -2.65 2.34
N GLY A 71 7.36 -2.54 3.08
CA GLY A 71 8.06 -1.27 3.26
C GLY A 71 8.70 -0.81 1.96
N MET A 72 8.43 0.44 1.58
CA MET A 72 9.08 1.11 0.45
C MET A 72 10.40 1.72 0.90
N ILE A 73 11.50 1.22 0.39
CA ILE A 73 12.86 1.74 0.68
C ILE A 73 13.35 2.50 -0.54
N LEU A 74 13.66 3.78 -0.36
CA LEU A 74 14.24 4.61 -1.40
C LEU A 74 15.69 4.19 -1.65
N LYS A 75 16.03 3.82 -2.89
CA LYS A 75 17.37 3.33 -3.24
C LYS A 75 18.47 4.35 -2.98
N GLU A 76 18.17 5.62 -3.24
CA GLU A 76 19.12 6.72 -3.13
C GLU A 76 19.61 6.92 -1.69
N THR A 77 18.74 6.80 -0.70
CA THR A 77 19.02 7.12 0.72
C THR A 77 18.98 5.91 1.63
N ALA A 78 18.48 4.78 1.16
CA ALA A 78 18.18 3.58 1.96
C ALA A 78 17.16 3.82 3.08
N GLU A 79 16.36 4.89 3.00
CA GLU A 79 15.31 5.21 3.97
C GLU A 79 14.01 4.51 3.63
N LEU A 80 13.27 4.11 4.67
CA LEU A 80 11.87 3.73 4.55
C LEU A 80 11.04 4.99 4.38
N VAL A 81 10.34 5.09 3.25
CA VAL A 81 9.54 6.27 2.86
C VAL A 81 8.04 6.02 2.90
N GLY A 82 7.62 4.80 3.14
CA GLY A 82 6.21 4.42 3.21
C GLY A 82 6.01 2.92 3.14
N ASP A 83 4.79 2.52 2.88
CA ASP A 83 4.44 1.15 2.55
C ASP A 83 3.60 1.07 1.27
N CYS A 84 3.69 -0.04 0.57
CA CYS A 84 2.85 -0.37 -0.56
C CYS A 84 2.78 -1.88 -0.72
N GLY A 85 1.63 -2.40 -1.08
CA GLY A 85 1.48 -3.83 -1.26
C GLY A 85 0.05 -4.25 -1.49
N LEU A 86 -0.24 -5.48 -1.11
CA LEU A 86 -1.54 -6.10 -1.34
C LEU A 86 -2.21 -6.45 -0.01
N THR A 87 -3.50 -6.22 0.04
CA THR A 87 -4.37 -6.65 1.13
C THR A 87 -5.58 -7.39 0.58
N ILE A 88 -6.28 -8.12 1.44
CA ILE A 88 -7.58 -8.69 1.10
C ILE A 88 -8.65 -7.85 1.77
N GLN A 89 -9.57 -7.32 0.97
CA GLN A 89 -10.71 -6.55 1.43
C GLN A 89 -12.01 -7.30 1.15
N ASP A 90 -12.91 -7.26 2.12
CA ASP A 90 -14.31 -7.64 1.89
C ASP A 90 -15.06 -6.43 1.33
N VAL A 91 -15.53 -6.57 0.12
CA VAL A 91 -16.33 -5.56 -0.57
C VAL A 91 -17.68 -6.16 -0.93
N GLU A 92 -18.70 -5.82 -0.17
CA GLU A 92 -20.08 -6.34 -0.36
C GLU A 92 -20.14 -7.88 -0.36
N GLY A 93 -19.36 -8.54 0.51
CA GLY A 93 -19.30 -9.99 0.63
C GLY A 93 -18.32 -10.69 -0.32
N GLU A 94 -17.64 -9.95 -1.18
CA GLU A 94 -16.58 -10.48 -2.05
C GLU A 94 -15.19 -10.17 -1.48
N ARG A 95 -14.34 -11.19 -1.41
CA ARG A 95 -12.93 -11.03 -0.99
C ARG A 95 -12.09 -10.67 -2.19
N LEU A 96 -11.65 -9.41 -2.24
CA LEU A 96 -10.92 -8.84 -3.35
C LEU A 96 -9.50 -8.45 -2.95
N VAL A 97 -8.56 -8.58 -3.90
CA VAL A 97 -7.18 -8.13 -3.73
C VAL A 97 -7.12 -6.62 -3.95
N GLU A 98 -6.73 -5.90 -2.91
CA GLU A 98 -6.54 -4.46 -2.92
C GLU A 98 -5.06 -4.11 -3.00
N VAL A 99 -4.72 -3.10 -3.80
CA VAL A 99 -3.42 -2.43 -3.76
C VAL A 99 -3.53 -1.22 -2.83
N GLY A 100 -2.78 -1.25 -1.73
CA GLY A 100 -2.70 -0.17 -0.76
C GLY A 100 -1.36 0.54 -0.80
N TYR A 101 -1.33 1.83 -0.46
CA TYR A 101 -0.11 2.63 -0.44
C TYR A 101 -0.21 3.82 0.52
N HIS A 102 0.88 4.07 1.26
CA HIS A 102 1.08 5.25 2.09
C HIS A 102 2.50 5.77 1.85
N LEU A 103 2.66 7.07 1.74
CA LEU A 103 3.94 7.69 1.42
C LEU A 103 4.21 8.88 2.34
N ARG A 104 5.43 8.97 2.85
CA ARG A 104 5.91 10.11 3.64
C ARG A 104 5.70 11.41 2.87
N ARG A 105 5.12 12.41 3.53
CA ARG A 105 4.72 13.68 2.92
C ARG A 105 5.84 14.39 2.16
N SER A 106 7.07 14.37 2.68
CA SER A 106 8.25 14.95 2.02
C SER A 106 8.62 14.30 0.67
N HIS A 107 8.02 13.15 0.35
CA HIS A 107 8.26 12.41 -0.89
C HIS A 107 7.07 12.44 -1.86
N TRP A 108 6.03 13.22 -1.54
CA TRP A 108 4.88 13.38 -2.41
C TRP A 108 5.24 14.07 -3.73
N HIS A 109 4.37 13.96 -4.73
CA HIS A 109 4.48 14.57 -6.06
C HIS A 109 5.73 14.15 -6.85
N ARG A 110 6.37 13.04 -6.47
CA ARG A 110 7.55 12.47 -7.15
C ARG A 110 7.23 11.19 -7.94
N GLY A 111 5.97 10.74 -7.92
CA GLY A 111 5.52 9.54 -8.62
C GLY A 111 5.88 8.21 -7.94
N LEU A 112 6.42 8.22 -6.73
CA LEU A 112 6.88 7.01 -6.03
C LEU A 112 5.75 6.05 -5.68
N ALA A 113 4.61 6.56 -5.18
CA ALA A 113 3.45 5.73 -4.88
C ALA A 113 2.88 5.06 -6.14
N THR A 114 2.81 5.79 -7.26
CA THR A 114 2.37 5.24 -8.55
C THR A 114 3.33 4.15 -9.05
N GLU A 115 4.64 4.38 -8.95
CA GLU A 115 5.66 3.41 -9.34
C GLU A 115 5.56 2.11 -8.53
N ALA A 116 5.43 2.22 -7.21
CA ALA A 116 5.27 1.08 -6.32
C ALA A 116 3.94 0.34 -6.58
N ALA A 117 2.83 1.06 -6.63
CA ALA A 117 1.50 0.47 -6.83
C ALA A 117 1.40 -0.27 -8.18
N ARG A 118 1.95 0.29 -9.25
CA ARG A 118 2.01 -0.37 -10.56
C ARG A 118 2.79 -1.67 -10.51
N ARG A 119 3.91 -1.68 -9.78
CA ARG A 119 4.72 -2.89 -9.61
C ARG A 119 4.01 -3.94 -8.77
N CYS A 120 3.26 -3.53 -7.74
CA CYS A 120 2.45 -4.43 -6.93
C CYS A 120 1.30 -5.05 -7.72
N CYS A 121 0.61 -4.28 -8.58
CA CYS A 121 -0.43 -4.82 -9.48
C CYS A 121 0.16 -5.89 -10.40
N ARG A 122 1.30 -5.63 -11.01
CA ARG A 122 1.98 -6.63 -11.88
C ARG A 122 2.32 -7.88 -11.09
N TRP A 123 2.88 -7.74 -9.89
CA TRP A 123 3.20 -8.88 -9.05
C TRP A 123 1.94 -9.70 -8.70
N ALA A 124 0.82 -9.04 -8.41
CA ALA A 124 -0.45 -9.72 -8.16
C ALA A 124 -0.89 -10.56 -9.37
N PHE A 125 -0.81 -10.00 -10.58
CA PHE A 125 -1.19 -10.69 -11.80
C PHE A 125 -0.24 -11.83 -12.19
N ASP A 126 1.05 -11.69 -11.89
CA ASP A 126 2.07 -12.71 -12.18
C ASP A 126 2.04 -13.87 -11.18
N THR A 127 1.58 -13.61 -9.94
CA THR A 127 1.75 -14.53 -8.80
C THR A 127 0.42 -15.10 -8.30
N LEU A 128 -0.65 -14.32 -8.35
CA LEU A 128 -1.97 -14.70 -7.85
C LEU A 128 -2.91 -15.04 -9.01
N ASP A 129 -3.83 -15.96 -8.76
CA ASP A 129 -4.89 -16.28 -9.72
C ASP A 129 -6.05 -15.30 -9.56
N VAL A 130 -5.83 -14.06 -10.02
CA VAL A 130 -6.82 -12.98 -9.97
C VAL A 130 -6.91 -12.29 -11.33
N ASP A 131 -8.12 -11.98 -11.76
CA ASP A 131 -8.39 -11.32 -13.04
C ASP A 131 -8.26 -9.80 -12.95
N PHE A 132 -8.38 -9.24 -11.75
CA PHE A 132 -8.30 -7.81 -11.50
C PHE A 132 -7.81 -7.52 -10.08
N ALA A 133 -7.36 -6.30 -9.87
CA ALA A 133 -7.04 -5.74 -8.55
C ALA A 133 -7.83 -4.45 -8.35
N ILE A 134 -8.07 -4.11 -7.08
CA ILE A 134 -8.80 -2.90 -6.71
C ILE A 134 -7.96 -1.96 -5.86
N ALA A 135 -8.43 -0.72 -5.72
CA ALA A 135 -8.05 0.19 -4.66
C ALA A 135 -9.32 0.79 -4.04
N LEU A 136 -9.42 0.76 -2.73
CA LEU A 136 -10.50 1.40 -1.98
C LEU A 136 -10.08 2.80 -1.59
N VAL A 137 -10.70 3.80 -2.19
CA VAL A 137 -10.32 5.20 -2.00
C VAL A 137 -11.51 5.99 -1.47
N ARG A 138 -11.34 6.66 -0.33
CA ARG A 138 -12.35 7.61 0.15
C ARG A 138 -12.69 8.62 -0.95
N ALA A 139 -13.97 8.90 -1.15
CA ALA A 139 -14.44 9.75 -2.25
C ALA A 139 -13.78 11.14 -2.27
N GLU A 140 -13.39 11.67 -1.11
CA GLU A 140 -12.72 12.97 -0.99
C GLU A 140 -11.19 12.89 -1.17
N ASN A 141 -10.61 11.69 -1.15
CA ASN A 141 -9.15 11.49 -1.20
C ASN A 141 -8.61 11.59 -2.63
N ARG A 142 -8.56 12.81 -3.15
CA ARG A 142 -8.06 13.10 -4.51
C ARG A 142 -6.61 12.66 -4.75
N PRO A 143 -5.67 12.84 -3.81
CA PRO A 143 -4.29 12.34 -4.00
C PRO A 143 -4.23 10.83 -4.25
N SER A 144 -4.96 10.04 -3.46
CA SER A 144 -5.02 8.58 -3.63
C SER A 144 -5.72 8.17 -4.93
N ALA A 145 -6.83 8.83 -5.27
CA ALA A 145 -7.52 8.64 -6.55
C ALA A 145 -6.58 8.88 -7.74
N GLY A 146 -5.78 9.95 -7.70
CA GLY A 146 -4.81 10.25 -8.74
C GLY A 146 -3.71 9.18 -8.89
N VAL A 147 -3.31 8.52 -7.81
CA VAL A 147 -2.39 7.36 -7.89
C VAL A 147 -3.08 6.19 -8.59
N ALA A 148 -4.30 5.82 -8.17
CA ALA A 148 -5.07 4.74 -8.78
C ALA A 148 -5.26 4.97 -10.30
N GLU A 149 -5.65 6.18 -10.69
CA GLU A 149 -5.83 6.56 -12.11
C GLU A 149 -4.52 6.44 -12.91
N ARG A 150 -3.39 6.88 -12.37
CA ARG A 150 -2.08 6.75 -13.03
C ARG A 150 -1.57 5.31 -13.12
N VAL A 151 -2.01 4.44 -12.23
CA VAL A 151 -1.77 2.98 -12.33
C VAL A 151 -2.57 2.37 -13.49
N GLY A 152 -3.64 3.02 -13.93
CA GLY A 152 -4.55 2.55 -14.98
C GLY A 152 -5.89 2.06 -14.44
N MET A 153 -6.14 2.27 -13.17
CA MET A 153 -7.42 1.92 -12.54
C MET A 153 -8.53 2.90 -12.95
N ARG A 154 -9.75 2.40 -13.01
CA ARG A 154 -10.96 3.19 -13.24
C ARG A 154 -11.99 2.93 -12.14
N VAL A 155 -12.83 3.90 -11.86
CA VAL A 155 -13.94 3.73 -10.93
C VAL A 155 -14.86 2.63 -11.48
N TRP A 156 -15.04 1.60 -10.66
CA TRP A 156 -15.95 0.50 -10.94
C TRP A 156 -17.31 0.71 -10.26
N LYS A 157 -17.28 1.02 -8.96
CA LYS A 157 -18.48 1.29 -8.17
C LYS A 157 -18.16 2.15 -6.95
N SER A 158 -19.20 2.63 -6.27
CA SER A 158 -19.13 3.24 -4.96
C SER A 158 -19.74 2.33 -3.92
N VAL A 159 -19.14 2.30 -2.72
CA VAL A 159 -19.60 1.47 -1.60
C VAL A 159 -19.52 2.24 -0.29
N ASP A 160 -20.38 1.89 0.65
CA ASP A 160 -20.15 2.22 2.06
C ASP A 160 -19.14 1.21 2.62
N HIS A 161 -17.99 1.69 3.06
CA HIS A 161 -16.98 0.88 3.71
C HIS A 161 -16.67 1.47 5.07
N LYS A 162 -16.97 0.73 6.15
CA LYS A 162 -16.81 1.18 7.54
C LYS A 162 -17.51 2.51 7.82
N GLY A 163 -18.73 2.70 7.30
CA GLY A 163 -19.54 3.90 7.49
C GLY A 163 -19.09 5.13 6.70
N MET A 164 -18.23 4.95 5.69
CA MET A 164 -17.71 6.04 4.86
C MET A 164 -17.83 5.69 3.38
N LEU A 165 -18.20 6.68 2.57
CA LEU A 165 -18.28 6.51 1.11
C LEU A 165 -16.87 6.30 0.52
N HIS A 166 -16.68 5.16 -0.14
CA HIS A 166 -15.48 4.82 -0.89
C HIS A 166 -15.81 4.60 -2.36
N LEU A 167 -14.88 5.00 -3.21
CA LEU A 167 -14.85 4.59 -4.61
C LEU A 167 -13.96 3.34 -4.72
N VAL A 168 -14.47 2.33 -5.39
CA VAL A 168 -13.71 1.13 -5.74
C VAL A 168 -13.12 1.36 -7.13
N TYR A 169 -11.83 1.60 -7.17
CA TYR A 169 -11.05 1.63 -8.40
C TYR A 169 -10.66 0.20 -8.78
N ARG A 170 -10.64 -0.10 -10.06
CA ARG A 170 -10.34 -1.44 -10.57
C ARG A 170 -9.42 -1.37 -11.79
N VAL A 171 -8.47 -2.31 -11.88
CA VAL A 171 -7.63 -2.56 -13.05
C VAL A 171 -7.68 -4.04 -13.39
N GLU A 172 -7.88 -4.33 -14.68
CA GLU A 172 -7.90 -5.71 -15.18
C GLU A 172 -6.49 -6.24 -15.41
N ARG A 173 -6.34 -7.56 -15.28
CA ARG A 173 -5.20 -8.26 -15.82
C ARG A 173 -5.23 -8.11 -17.34
N HIS A 174 -4.21 -7.47 -17.93
CA HIS A 174 -4.08 -7.46 -19.38
C HIS A 174 -3.73 -8.87 -19.86
N ALA A 175 -4.51 -9.40 -20.79
CA ALA A 175 -4.09 -10.55 -21.55
C ALA A 175 -2.90 -10.11 -22.44
N ASP A 176 -1.75 -10.75 -22.29
CA ASP A 176 -0.62 -10.61 -23.21
C ASP A 176 -0.97 -11.15 -24.60
#